data_1ac2fc7ada2965c56b5aa0980e699842
#
_entry.id   1ac2fc7ada2965c56b5aa0980e699842
#
_cell.length_a   1.000
_cell.length_b   1.000
_cell.length_c   1.000
_cell.angle_alpha   90.00
_cell.angle_beta   90.00
_cell.angle_gamma   90.00
#
_symmetry.space_group_name_H-M   'P 1'
#
loop_
_entity.id
_entity.type
_entity.pdbx_description
1 polymer ?
#
loop_
_entity_poly.entity_id
_entity_poly.type
_entity_poly.pdbx_seq_one_letter_code
_entity_poly.pdbx_strand_id
1 'polypeptide(L)'
;AQASEPGGQPPLYRRGRSVALDAMVAVTAPDVALRAISPEDLASVFTGRIQSWAELGQQDQPIRLHLPEVESGLSQMFVRDVIAPSGRALAPEVIRHDDLGDLAAAVAADPRAIGITSLAASGITRPLALSGSCGYALLPDDTGLKTEDYPFTAPLYLYTPPRRLPRLVREFVAYFESAASERLVRQAGFVSQPITASPLADQGRRLAQASLAAGPETDLLGLQDLAQAMAQSARLSSTIRFADGSSEFDTQSRASISRLARALERGEFDG
;
A
#
# COMPACT_ATOMS: atom_id res chain seq x y z
N ALA A 1 -9.74 -2.66 -5.85
CA ALA A 1 -10.76 -2.02 -5.02
C ALA A 1 -11.38 -0.88 -5.79
N GLN A 2 -12.62 -1.01 -6.21
CA GLN A 2 -13.38 0.11 -6.75
C GLN A 2 -13.60 1.11 -5.61
N ALA A 3 -13.15 2.36 -5.81
CA ALA A 3 -13.64 3.45 -5.00
C ALA A 3 -15.17 3.49 -5.16
N SER A 4 -15.89 3.08 -4.11
CA SER A 4 -17.35 3.13 -4.08
C SER A 4 -17.76 4.60 -4.20
N GLU A 5 -18.41 4.95 -5.30
CA GLU A 5 -19.00 6.27 -5.48
C GLU A 5 -20.12 6.45 -4.43
N PRO A 6 -20.12 7.54 -3.67
CA PRO A 6 -21.27 7.89 -2.85
C PRO A 6 -22.43 8.26 -3.77
N GLY A 7 -23.58 7.67 -3.51
CA GLY A 7 -24.81 7.65 -4.26
C GLY A 7 -25.19 8.84 -5.14
N GLY A 8 -25.50 8.56 -6.39
CA GLY A 8 -26.62 9.17 -7.10
C GLY A 8 -26.40 10.48 -7.83
N GLN A 9 -25.19 11.07 -7.87
CA GLN A 9 -24.89 12.17 -8.81
C GLN A 9 -24.03 11.64 -9.97
N PRO A 10 -24.29 12.06 -11.22
CA PRO A 10 -23.41 11.70 -12.32
C PRO A 10 -22.00 12.21 -12.01
N PRO A 11 -20.95 11.40 -12.23
CA PRO A 11 -19.60 11.77 -11.84
C PRO A 11 -19.22 13.08 -12.54
N LEU A 12 -19.02 14.14 -11.75
CA LEU A 12 -18.58 15.46 -12.20
C LEU A 12 -17.19 15.38 -12.87
N TYR A 13 -16.49 14.25 -12.69
CA TYR A 13 -15.12 14.04 -13.13
C TYR A 13 -15.00 12.69 -13.87
N ARG A 14 -14.68 12.73 -15.16
CA ARG A 14 -14.49 11.52 -15.97
C ARG A 14 -13.04 11.09 -16.14
N ARG A 15 -12.08 11.87 -15.66
CA ARG A 15 -10.65 11.59 -15.85
C ARG A 15 -9.93 11.73 -14.52
N GLY A 16 -9.82 10.62 -13.80
CA GLY A 16 -8.89 10.47 -12.69
C GLY A 16 -7.50 10.12 -13.23
N ARG A 17 -6.47 10.83 -12.79
CA ARG A 17 -5.07 10.51 -13.07
C ARG A 17 -4.37 10.27 -11.74
N SER A 18 -3.80 9.10 -11.56
CA SER A 18 -2.96 8.81 -10.40
C SER A 18 -1.68 9.64 -10.48
N VAL A 19 -1.35 10.37 -9.42
CA VAL A 19 -0.20 11.29 -9.36
C VAL A 19 0.87 10.85 -8.37
N ALA A 20 0.52 10.04 -7.39
CA ALA A 20 1.40 9.46 -6.38
C ALA A 20 0.76 8.19 -5.80
N LEU A 21 1.56 7.41 -5.06
CA LEU A 21 1.06 6.31 -4.24
C LEU A 21 1.34 6.61 -2.77
N ASP A 22 0.42 6.18 -1.94
CA ASP A 22 0.54 6.14 -0.49
C ASP A 22 0.11 4.75 -0.01
N ALA A 23 0.16 4.50 1.28
CA ALA A 23 -0.37 3.29 1.87
C ALA A 23 -1.00 3.57 3.23
N MET A 24 -2.05 2.85 3.57
CA MET A 24 -2.48 2.72 4.94
C MET A 24 -1.52 1.76 5.66
N VAL A 25 -0.92 2.22 6.76
CA VAL A 25 0.04 1.44 7.54
C VAL A 25 -0.34 1.38 9.00
N ALA A 26 -0.12 0.22 9.62
CA ALA A 26 -0.09 0.09 11.06
C ALA A 26 1.29 0.54 11.55
N VAL A 27 1.33 1.37 12.58
CA VAL A 27 2.56 1.96 13.12
C VAL A 27 2.66 1.75 14.62
N THR A 28 3.90 1.63 15.11
CA THR A 28 4.26 1.57 16.52
C THR A 28 5.36 2.56 16.85
N ALA A 29 5.68 2.72 18.14
CA ALA A 29 6.89 3.44 18.53
C ALA A 29 8.15 2.75 17.97
N PRO A 30 9.23 3.51 17.70
CA PRO A 30 10.44 2.98 17.03
C PRO A 30 11.14 1.84 17.80
N ASP A 31 11.03 1.83 19.12
CA ASP A 31 11.66 0.87 20.04
C ASP A 31 10.86 -0.41 20.27
N VAL A 32 9.59 -0.47 19.85
CA VAL A 32 8.77 -1.69 19.91
C VAL A 32 9.40 -2.78 19.04
N ALA A 33 9.53 -4.00 19.58
CA ALA A 33 10.23 -5.08 18.90
C ALA A 33 9.41 -5.75 17.79
N LEU A 34 8.07 -5.58 17.79
CA LEU A 34 7.20 -6.11 16.74
C LEU A 34 7.60 -5.55 15.37
N ARG A 35 7.73 -6.42 14.37
CA ARG A 35 8.14 -6.04 13.00
C ARG A 35 7.05 -6.25 11.96
N ALA A 36 6.14 -7.17 12.25
CA ALA A 36 5.06 -7.53 11.36
C ALA A 36 3.82 -7.88 12.16
N ILE A 37 2.65 -7.67 11.56
CA ILE A 37 1.36 -8.04 12.12
C ILE A 37 0.49 -8.61 11.00
N SER A 38 -0.31 -9.63 11.29
CA SER A 38 -1.29 -10.13 10.32
C SER A 38 -2.52 -9.21 10.27
N PRO A 39 -3.25 -9.14 9.15
CA PRO A 39 -4.52 -8.41 9.09
C PRO A 39 -5.55 -8.94 10.13
N GLU A 40 -5.52 -10.24 10.44
CA GLU A 40 -6.37 -10.86 11.46
C GLU A 40 -6.01 -10.40 12.88
N ASP A 41 -4.71 -10.38 13.21
CA ASP A 41 -4.25 -9.87 14.51
C ASP A 41 -4.52 -8.38 14.62
N LEU A 42 -4.29 -7.62 13.54
CA LEU A 42 -4.59 -6.20 13.49
C LEU A 42 -6.09 -5.93 13.75
N ALA A 43 -6.97 -6.70 13.11
CA ALA A 43 -8.40 -6.65 13.39
C ALA A 43 -8.71 -7.04 14.84
N SER A 44 -8.05 -8.08 15.37
CA SER A 44 -8.24 -8.54 16.75
C SER A 44 -7.82 -7.50 17.78
N VAL A 45 -6.72 -6.78 17.52
CA VAL A 45 -6.26 -5.66 18.34
C VAL A 45 -7.28 -4.53 18.34
N PHE A 46 -7.69 -4.05 17.17
CA PHE A 46 -8.59 -2.90 17.07
C PHE A 46 -10.07 -3.21 17.39
N THR A 47 -10.43 -4.49 17.52
CA THR A 47 -11.75 -4.92 18.03
C THR A 47 -11.72 -5.30 19.51
N GLY A 48 -10.57 -5.15 20.20
CA GLY A 48 -10.41 -5.41 21.63
C GLY A 48 -10.36 -6.90 22.00
N ARG A 49 -10.14 -7.79 21.04
CA ARG A 49 -9.89 -9.22 21.33
C ARG A 49 -8.48 -9.46 21.88
N ILE A 50 -7.51 -8.77 21.32
CA ILE A 50 -6.13 -8.70 21.79
C ILE A 50 -5.98 -7.35 22.50
N GLN A 51 -5.70 -7.39 23.79
CA GLN A 51 -5.61 -6.18 24.63
C GLN A 51 -4.21 -5.99 25.22
N SER A 52 -3.39 -7.02 25.25
CA SER A 52 -2.02 -6.96 25.73
C SER A 52 -1.02 -7.27 24.61
N TRP A 53 0.09 -6.56 24.63
CA TRP A 53 1.24 -6.83 23.78
C TRP A 53 1.83 -8.23 23.99
N ALA A 54 1.59 -8.86 25.17
CA ALA A 54 2.00 -10.25 25.42
C ALA A 54 1.35 -11.26 24.47
N GLU A 55 0.12 -10.99 24.04
CA GLU A 55 -0.62 -11.83 23.10
C GLU A 55 0.00 -11.81 21.69
N LEU A 56 0.80 -10.75 21.41
CA LEU A 56 1.59 -10.60 20.19
C LEU A 56 3.09 -10.96 20.38
N GLY A 57 3.41 -11.67 21.48
CA GLY A 57 4.76 -12.12 21.78
C GLY A 57 5.71 -11.01 22.26
N GLN A 58 5.18 -9.89 22.74
CA GLN A 58 5.94 -8.77 23.33
C GLN A 58 5.84 -8.79 24.86
N GLN A 59 6.33 -7.75 25.53
CA GLN A 59 6.19 -7.57 26.98
C GLN A 59 4.72 -7.38 27.36
N ASP A 60 4.34 -7.86 28.53
CA ASP A 60 2.96 -7.74 29.03
C ASP A 60 2.63 -6.29 29.41
N GLN A 61 1.99 -5.59 28.50
CA GLN A 61 1.54 -4.22 28.64
C GLN A 61 0.22 -4.02 27.86
N PRO A 62 -0.70 -3.19 28.34
CA PRO A 62 -1.94 -2.90 27.61
C PRO A 62 -1.66 -2.18 26.31
N ILE A 63 -2.41 -2.51 25.27
CA ILE A 63 -2.31 -1.84 23.95
C ILE A 63 -3.18 -0.59 23.96
N ARG A 64 -2.64 0.53 23.46
CA ARG A 64 -3.37 1.79 23.21
C ARG A 64 -3.61 1.98 21.73
N LEU A 65 -4.86 2.22 21.36
CA LEU A 65 -5.32 2.25 19.97
C LEU A 65 -5.46 3.69 19.47
N HIS A 66 -4.81 4.00 18.35
CA HIS A 66 -4.87 5.33 17.73
C HIS A 66 -5.38 5.22 16.30
N LEU A 67 -6.41 6.00 15.95
CA LEU A 67 -6.97 6.09 14.60
C LEU A 67 -7.17 7.55 14.20
N PRO A 68 -7.18 7.86 12.90
CA PRO A 68 -7.68 9.14 12.41
C PRO A 68 -9.16 9.30 12.70
N GLU A 69 -9.67 10.53 12.54
CA GLU A 69 -11.11 10.83 12.64
C GLU A 69 -11.96 9.89 11.77
N VAL A 70 -13.19 9.66 12.20
CA VAL A 70 -14.13 8.71 11.58
C VAL A 70 -14.39 9.04 10.11
N GLU A 71 -14.50 10.34 9.80
CA GLU A 71 -14.78 10.86 8.46
C GLU A 71 -13.59 10.77 7.52
N SER A 72 -12.39 10.47 8.02
CA SER A 72 -11.21 10.36 7.16
C SER A 72 -11.30 9.14 6.23
N GLY A 73 -10.88 9.31 4.98
CA GLY A 73 -10.83 8.19 4.03
C GLY A 73 -9.96 7.03 4.50
N LEU A 74 -8.93 7.32 5.32
CA LEU A 74 -8.05 6.32 5.90
C LEU A 74 -8.76 5.46 6.96
N SER A 75 -9.54 6.08 7.86
CA SER A 75 -10.40 5.36 8.83
C SER A 75 -11.44 4.52 8.13
N GLN A 76 -12.07 5.05 7.08
CA GLN A 76 -13.08 4.32 6.30
C GLN A 76 -12.45 3.12 5.58
N MET A 77 -11.26 3.29 5.00
CA MET A 77 -10.50 2.20 4.38
C MET A 77 -10.15 1.13 5.42
N PHE A 78 -9.64 1.52 6.59
CA PHE A 78 -9.32 0.59 7.67
C PHE A 78 -10.54 -0.21 8.13
N VAL A 79 -11.66 0.47 8.37
CA VAL A 79 -12.90 -0.21 8.79
C VAL A 79 -13.40 -1.16 7.71
N ARG A 80 -13.39 -0.75 6.44
CA ARG A 80 -13.87 -1.57 5.33
C ARG A 80 -12.99 -2.81 5.10
N ASP A 81 -11.65 -2.64 5.09
CA ASP A 81 -10.73 -3.67 4.59
C ASP A 81 -10.17 -4.55 5.71
N VAL A 82 -10.15 -4.06 6.97
CA VAL A 82 -9.59 -4.80 8.10
C VAL A 82 -10.66 -5.18 9.12
N ILE A 83 -11.51 -4.24 9.52
CA ILE A 83 -12.47 -4.48 10.61
C ILE A 83 -13.72 -5.23 10.13
N ALA A 84 -14.32 -4.80 9.02
CA ALA A 84 -15.57 -5.39 8.51
C ALA A 84 -15.46 -6.90 8.21
N PRO A 85 -14.34 -7.42 7.64
CA PRO A 85 -14.17 -8.86 7.44
C PRO A 85 -14.18 -9.67 8.74
N SER A 86 -13.85 -9.06 9.88
CA SER A 86 -13.90 -9.74 11.20
C SER A 86 -15.34 -9.91 11.73
N GLY A 87 -16.33 -9.23 11.14
CA GLY A 87 -17.71 -9.21 11.60
C GLY A 87 -17.93 -8.48 12.95
N ARG A 88 -16.96 -7.67 13.39
CA ARG A 88 -16.95 -7.01 14.70
C ARG A 88 -16.96 -5.49 14.56
N ALA A 89 -17.23 -4.81 15.66
CA ALA A 89 -17.09 -3.36 15.80
C ALA A 89 -15.71 -3.00 16.36
N LEU A 90 -15.27 -1.75 16.10
CA LEU A 90 -14.09 -1.18 16.75
C LEU A 90 -14.26 -1.15 18.27
N ALA A 91 -13.16 -1.33 18.99
CA ALA A 91 -13.10 -1.12 20.44
C ALA A 91 -13.48 0.33 20.79
N PRO A 92 -14.23 0.55 21.90
CA PRO A 92 -14.67 1.90 22.26
C PRO A 92 -13.53 2.80 22.75
N GLU A 93 -12.40 2.24 23.20
CA GLU A 93 -11.26 2.96 23.76
C GLU A 93 -10.31 3.53 22.72
N VAL A 94 -10.68 3.53 21.43
CA VAL A 94 -9.84 4.08 20.35
C VAL A 94 -9.70 5.59 20.49
N ILE A 95 -8.48 6.07 20.56
CA ILE A 95 -8.14 7.50 20.56
C ILE A 95 -8.17 8.02 19.13
N ARG A 96 -8.96 9.06 18.87
CA ARG A 96 -9.11 9.69 17.56
C ARG A 96 -8.24 10.92 17.43
N HIS A 97 -7.73 11.17 16.20
CA HIS A 97 -6.89 12.31 15.87
C HIS A 97 -7.38 12.99 14.60
N ASP A 98 -7.48 14.32 14.65
CA ASP A 98 -7.83 15.16 13.50
C ASP A 98 -6.68 15.26 12.49
N ASP A 99 -5.43 15.20 12.98
CA ASP A 99 -4.20 15.30 12.19
C ASP A 99 -3.38 14.01 12.25
N LEU A 100 -2.85 13.57 11.09
CA LEU A 100 -2.04 12.35 11.00
C LEU A 100 -0.65 12.52 11.60
N GLY A 101 -0.09 13.73 11.59
CA GLY A 101 1.19 14.04 12.23
C GLY A 101 1.09 13.97 13.75
N ASP A 102 0.00 14.47 14.32
CA ASP A 102 -0.30 14.37 15.76
C ASP A 102 -0.51 12.91 16.17
N LEU A 103 -1.21 12.13 15.34
CA LEU A 103 -1.34 10.68 15.54
C LEU A 103 0.04 10.00 15.57
N ALA A 104 0.86 10.27 14.56
CA ALA A 104 2.19 9.68 14.47
C ALA A 104 3.08 10.09 15.66
N ALA A 105 3.03 11.35 16.08
CA ALA A 105 3.76 11.85 17.25
C ALA A 105 3.30 11.16 18.55
N ALA A 106 1.98 11.00 18.74
CA ALA A 106 1.42 10.32 19.90
C ALA A 106 1.84 8.84 19.96
N VAL A 107 1.80 8.14 18.82
CA VAL A 107 2.23 6.73 18.72
C VAL A 107 3.75 6.61 18.95
N ALA A 108 4.55 7.52 18.38
CA ALA A 108 6.01 7.47 18.54
C ALA A 108 6.46 7.68 20.00
N ALA A 109 5.68 8.41 20.79
CA ALA A 109 5.98 8.75 22.17
C ALA A 109 5.53 7.68 23.19
N ASP A 110 4.67 6.72 22.80
CA ASP A 110 4.16 5.67 23.71
C ASP A 110 4.48 4.26 23.18
N PRO A 111 5.37 3.50 23.84
CA PRO A 111 5.69 2.12 23.45
C PRO A 111 4.50 1.16 23.52
N ARG A 112 3.40 1.55 24.18
CA ARG A 112 2.16 0.76 24.24
C ARG A 112 1.21 1.06 23.10
N ALA A 113 1.49 2.10 22.31
CA ALA A 113 0.60 2.54 21.25
C ALA A 113 0.76 1.73 19.96
N ILE A 114 -0.35 1.48 19.29
CA ILE A 114 -0.44 1.09 17.90
C ILE A 114 -1.42 2.04 17.20
N GLY A 115 -1.04 2.51 16.03
CA GLY A 115 -1.87 3.46 15.26
C GLY A 115 -2.02 3.03 13.81
N ILE A 116 -3.07 3.56 13.16
CA ILE A 116 -3.24 3.48 11.71
C ILE A 116 -3.04 4.88 11.13
N THR A 117 -2.10 4.99 10.22
CA THR A 117 -1.80 6.26 9.55
C THR A 117 -1.48 6.04 8.07
N SER A 118 -1.19 7.10 7.34
CA SER A 118 -0.63 7.01 5.99
C SER A 118 0.89 6.83 6.06
N LEU A 119 1.46 6.13 5.10
CA LEU A 119 2.92 5.96 5.03
C LEU A 119 3.62 7.32 4.94
N ALA A 120 3.09 8.24 4.14
CA ALA A 120 3.62 9.59 3.98
C ALA A 120 3.62 10.41 5.28
N ALA A 121 2.67 10.14 6.20
CA ALA A 121 2.54 10.82 7.49
C ALA A 121 3.09 10.01 8.67
N SER A 122 3.73 8.86 8.43
CA SER A 122 4.23 7.97 9.50
C SER A 122 5.33 8.58 10.35
N GLY A 123 6.03 9.62 9.88
CA GLY A 123 7.03 10.36 10.63
C GLY A 123 8.15 9.47 11.16
N ILE A 124 8.43 9.58 12.46
CA ILE A 124 9.45 8.77 13.15
C ILE A 124 8.93 7.45 13.70
N THR A 125 7.63 7.14 13.52
CA THR A 125 7.07 5.85 13.92
C THR A 125 7.67 4.72 13.09
N ARG A 126 7.43 3.49 13.53
CA ARG A 126 7.82 2.31 12.76
C ARG A 126 6.59 1.72 12.06
N PRO A 127 6.52 1.78 10.74
CA PRO A 127 5.54 1.01 9.99
C PRO A 127 5.78 -0.49 10.14
N LEU A 128 4.72 -1.23 10.42
CA LEU A 128 4.75 -2.68 10.50
C LEU A 128 4.57 -3.30 9.12
N ALA A 129 5.31 -4.37 8.84
CA ALA A 129 5.03 -5.21 7.70
C ALA A 129 3.70 -5.96 7.91
N LEU A 130 3.01 -6.31 6.84
CA LEU A 130 1.87 -7.20 6.91
C LEU A 130 2.35 -8.64 6.69
N SER A 131 2.10 -9.51 7.67
CA SER A 131 2.37 -10.94 7.55
C SER A 131 1.11 -11.67 7.08
N GLY A 132 1.30 -12.61 6.15
CA GLY A 132 0.24 -13.50 5.68
C GLY A 132 0.44 -14.94 6.20
N SER A 133 -0.53 -15.81 5.92
CA SER A 133 -0.51 -17.23 6.29
C SER A 133 0.68 -18.00 5.69
N CYS A 134 1.25 -17.50 4.60
CA CYS A 134 2.44 -18.08 3.95
C CYS A 134 3.77 -17.60 4.56
N GLY A 135 3.74 -16.86 5.68
CA GLY A 135 4.95 -16.38 6.37
C GLY A 135 5.70 -15.23 5.65
N TYR A 136 5.22 -14.75 4.51
CA TYR A 136 5.83 -13.63 3.81
C TYR A 136 5.38 -12.30 4.43
N ALA A 137 6.35 -11.47 4.82
CA ALA A 137 6.09 -10.13 5.33
C ALA A 137 6.15 -9.11 4.19
N LEU A 138 5.01 -8.48 3.90
CA LEU A 138 4.87 -7.44 2.89
C LEU A 138 5.22 -6.09 3.51
N LEU A 139 6.26 -5.46 3.00
CA LEU A 139 6.69 -4.14 3.47
C LEU A 139 5.95 -3.03 2.71
N PRO A 140 5.55 -1.94 3.39
CA PRO A 140 5.02 -0.74 2.74
C PRO A 140 6.17 0.11 2.17
N ASP A 141 6.97 -0.48 1.28
CA ASP A 141 8.10 0.19 0.64
C ASP A 141 7.78 0.60 -0.81
N ASP A 142 8.71 1.31 -1.44
CA ASP A 142 8.55 1.81 -2.82
C ASP A 142 8.18 0.69 -3.80
N THR A 143 8.85 -0.45 -3.70
CA THR A 143 8.59 -1.61 -4.57
C THR A 143 7.23 -2.22 -4.27
N GLY A 144 6.93 -2.49 -3.00
CA GLY A 144 5.67 -3.10 -2.57
C GLY A 144 4.45 -2.28 -2.96
N LEU A 145 4.54 -0.95 -2.92
CA LEU A 145 3.46 -0.06 -3.34
C LEU A 145 3.33 0.00 -4.87
N LYS A 146 4.43 0.14 -5.60
CA LYS A 146 4.42 0.20 -7.08
C LYS A 146 3.93 -1.08 -7.72
N THR A 147 4.30 -2.23 -7.14
CA THR A 147 3.85 -3.55 -7.61
C THR A 147 2.49 -3.94 -7.04
N GLU A 148 1.90 -3.12 -6.17
CA GLU A 148 0.67 -3.42 -5.44
C GLU A 148 0.74 -4.76 -4.68
N ASP A 149 1.95 -5.18 -4.29
CA ASP A 149 2.14 -6.33 -3.42
C ASP A 149 1.68 -6.01 -1.99
N TYR A 150 1.82 -4.74 -1.57
CA TYR A 150 1.27 -4.27 -0.30
C TYR A 150 -0.25 -4.02 -0.45
N PRO A 151 -1.12 -4.77 0.26
CA PRO A 151 -2.56 -4.80 -0.04
C PRO A 151 -3.29 -3.49 0.28
N PHE A 152 -2.74 -2.64 1.15
CA PHE A 152 -3.35 -1.36 1.54
C PHE A 152 -2.72 -0.16 0.81
N THR A 153 -2.26 -0.40 -0.42
CA THR A 153 -1.79 0.67 -1.30
C THR A 153 -2.95 1.59 -1.69
N ALA A 154 -2.74 2.90 -1.58
CA ALA A 154 -3.73 3.92 -1.84
C ALA A 154 -3.21 4.91 -2.89
N PRO A 155 -3.63 4.81 -4.17
CA PRO A 155 -3.25 5.79 -5.18
C PRO A 155 -3.92 7.14 -4.93
N LEU A 156 -3.16 8.23 -5.06
CA LEU A 156 -3.65 9.58 -5.03
C LEU A 156 -4.07 10.00 -6.44
N TYR A 157 -5.32 10.41 -6.61
CA TYR A 157 -5.88 10.80 -7.89
C TYR A 157 -6.07 12.31 -8.01
N LEU A 158 -5.60 12.86 -9.14
CA LEU A 158 -5.99 14.18 -9.59
C LEU A 158 -7.17 14.05 -10.56
N TYR A 159 -8.32 14.61 -10.18
CA TYR A 159 -9.52 14.58 -11.02
C TYR A 159 -9.65 15.88 -11.80
N THR A 160 -9.94 15.77 -13.09
CA THR A 160 -10.19 16.89 -13.96
C THR A 160 -11.56 16.79 -14.63
N PRO A 161 -12.26 17.94 -14.86
CA PRO A 161 -13.55 17.92 -15.54
C PRO A 161 -13.39 17.44 -17.00
N PRO A 162 -14.44 16.82 -17.58
CA PRO A 162 -14.40 16.25 -18.94
C PRO A 162 -14.51 17.31 -20.04
N ARG A 163 -13.98 18.49 -19.84
CA ARG A 163 -13.97 19.62 -20.78
C ARG A 163 -12.54 20.02 -21.16
N ARG A 164 -12.41 20.84 -22.22
CA ARG A 164 -11.12 21.41 -22.58
C ARG A 164 -10.63 22.29 -21.43
N LEU A 165 -9.50 21.91 -20.86
CA LEU A 165 -8.88 22.67 -19.78
C LEU A 165 -8.17 23.92 -20.31
N PRO A 166 -8.15 25.04 -19.57
CA PRO A 166 -7.28 26.18 -19.82
C PRO A 166 -5.81 25.76 -19.94
N ARG A 167 -5.02 26.53 -20.69
CA ARG A 167 -3.60 26.19 -20.92
C ARG A 167 -2.82 25.96 -19.63
N LEU A 168 -2.93 26.86 -18.67
CA LEU A 168 -2.23 26.77 -17.38
C LEU A 168 -2.57 25.49 -16.63
N VAL A 169 -3.87 25.10 -16.62
CA VAL A 169 -4.29 23.86 -15.95
C VAL A 169 -3.75 22.62 -16.65
N ARG A 170 -3.67 22.63 -17.98
CA ARG A 170 -3.05 21.53 -18.74
C ARG A 170 -1.57 21.40 -18.44
N GLU A 171 -0.85 22.52 -18.38
CA GLU A 171 0.58 22.55 -18.03
C GLU A 171 0.80 22.07 -16.59
N PHE A 172 -0.06 22.47 -15.65
CA PHE A 172 -0.04 21.98 -14.27
C PHE A 172 -0.27 20.47 -14.20
N VAL A 173 -1.27 19.95 -14.92
CA VAL A 173 -1.52 18.50 -14.97
C VAL A 173 -0.35 17.75 -15.61
N ALA A 174 0.23 18.31 -16.68
CA ALA A 174 1.41 17.72 -17.33
C ALA A 174 2.66 17.75 -16.43
N TYR A 175 2.76 18.71 -15.52
CA TYR A 175 3.87 18.79 -14.57
C TYR A 175 4.00 17.54 -13.70
N PHE A 176 2.87 16.88 -13.31
CA PHE A 176 2.91 15.63 -12.56
C PHE A 176 3.56 14.44 -13.29
N GLU A 177 3.79 14.58 -14.61
CA GLU A 177 4.53 13.57 -15.41
C GLU A 177 6.02 13.90 -15.55
N SER A 178 6.49 14.98 -14.91
CA SER A 178 7.88 15.41 -15.01
C SER A 178 8.76 14.85 -13.89
N ALA A 179 10.05 14.68 -14.17
CA ALA A 179 11.03 14.28 -13.15
C ALA A 179 11.15 15.26 -11.98
N ALA A 180 10.76 16.54 -12.19
CA ALA A 180 10.72 17.53 -11.12
C ALA A 180 9.60 17.25 -10.12
N SER A 181 8.42 16.84 -10.60
CA SER A 181 7.31 16.47 -9.71
C SER A 181 7.60 15.20 -8.91
N GLU A 182 8.31 14.24 -9.50
CA GLU A 182 8.68 13.00 -8.81
C GLU A 182 9.54 13.27 -7.56
N ARG A 183 10.47 14.23 -7.65
CA ARG A 183 11.27 14.64 -6.49
C ARG A 183 10.41 15.24 -5.40
N LEU A 184 9.44 16.09 -5.76
CA LEU A 184 8.52 16.70 -4.79
C LEU A 184 7.60 15.64 -4.15
N VAL A 185 7.10 14.70 -4.93
CA VAL A 185 6.30 13.57 -4.43
C VAL A 185 7.08 12.80 -3.36
N ARG A 186 8.34 12.43 -3.64
CA ARG A 186 9.19 11.73 -2.67
C ARG A 186 9.54 12.59 -1.46
N GLN A 187 9.81 13.89 -1.64
CA GLN A 187 10.07 14.81 -0.53
C GLN A 187 8.87 14.98 0.39
N ALA A 188 7.66 14.88 -0.16
CA ALA A 188 6.42 14.90 0.60
C ALA A 188 6.08 13.54 1.27
N GLY A 189 6.96 12.54 1.17
CA GLY A 189 6.79 11.22 1.79
C GLY A 189 5.97 10.22 0.97
N PHE A 190 5.48 10.62 -0.21
CA PHE A 190 4.73 9.73 -1.09
C PHE A 190 5.65 8.92 -2.02
N VAL A 191 5.14 7.82 -2.54
CA VAL A 191 5.84 7.01 -3.53
C VAL A 191 5.54 7.54 -4.94
N SER A 192 6.59 7.82 -5.69
CA SER A 192 6.51 8.27 -7.09
C SER A 192 6.18 7.09 -8.02
N GLN A 193 5.60 7.38 -9.18
CA GLN A 193 5.04 6.36 -10.07
C GLN A 193 5.91 5.89 -11.26
N PRO A 194 7.10 6.43 -11.55
CA PRO A 194 7.95 5.85 -12.59
C PRO A 194 8.20 4.37 -12.34
N ILE A 195 8.15 3.63 -13.44
CA ILE A 195 8.44 2.20 -13.39
C ILE A 195 9.94 2.03 -13.18
N THR A 196 10.30 1.16 -12.26
CA THR A 196 11.68 0.77 -11.98
C THR A 196 11.86 -0.70 -12.29
N ALA A 197 13.03 -1.07 -12.79
CA ALA A 197 13.41 -2.45 -12.97
C ALA A 197 14.25 -2.92 -11.78
N SER A 198 13.93 -4.08 -11.22
CA SER A 198 14.73 -4.74 -10.20
C SER A 198 15.16 -6.13 -10.66
N PRO A 199 16.45 -6.50 -10.55
CA PRO A 199 16.93 -7.81 -10.94
C PRO A 199 16.29 -8.91 -10.09
N LEU A 200 16.22 -10.12 -10.64
CA LEU A 200 15.64 -11.28 -9.95
C LEU A 200 16.36 -11.57 -8.62
N ALA A 201 17.65 -11.26 -8.52
CA ALA A 201 18.42 -11.43 -7.29
C ALA A 201 17.80 -10.69 -6.10
N ASP A 202 17.20 -9.51 -6.31
CA ASP A 202 16.51 -8.73 -5.28
C ASP A 202 15.17 -9.39 -4.86
N GLN A 203 14.66 -10.33 -5.66
CA GLN A 203 13.45 -11.11 -5.38
C GLN A 203 13.75 -12.43 -4.62
N GLY A 204 15.00 -12.64 -4.20
CA GLY A 204 15.46 -13.92 -3.59
C GLY A 204 14.61 -14.38 -2.40
N ARG A 205 14.14 -13.45 -1.56
CA ARG A 205 13.22 -13.79 -0.45
C ARG A 205 11.89 -14.33 -0.95
N ARG A 206 11.33 -13.78 -2.02
CA ARG A 206 10.05 -14.26 -2.60
C ARG A 206 10.20 -15.67 -3.17
N LEU A 207 11.30 -15.92 -3.90
CA LEU A 207 11.60 -17.24 -4.43
C LEU A 207 11.84 -18.27 -3.32
N ALA A 208 12.62 -17.91 -2.29
CA ALA A 208 12.83 -18.76 -1.14
C ALA A 208 11.51 -19.11 -0.44
N GLN A 209 10.62 -18.16 -0.26
CA GLN A 209 9.32 -18.39 0.36
C GLN A 209 8.37 -19.18 -0.53
N ALA A 210 8.34 -18.92 -1.83
CA ALA A 210 7.59 -19.76 -2.76
C ALA A 210 8.05 -21.22 -2.70
N SER A 211 9.36 -21.44 -2.60
CA SER A 211 9.95 -22.78 -2.43
C SER A 211 9.59 -23.43 -1.10
N LEU A 212 9.54 -22.65 0.00
CA LEU A 212 9.14 -23.14 1.32
C LEU A 212 7.64 -23.42 1.42
N ALA A 213 6.83 -22.67 0.70
CA ALA A 213 5.38 -22.87 0.63
C ALA A 213 4.97 -23.96 -0.37
N ALA A 214 5.93 -24.49 -1.15
CA ALA A 214 5.70 -25.56 -2.11
C ALA A 214 5.24 -26.83 -1.39
N GLY A 215 4.03 -27.30 -1.71
CA GLY A 215 3.48 -28.55 -1.21
C GLY A 215 3.87 -29.76 -2.09
N PRO A 216 3.45 -30.97 -1.71
CA PRO A 216 3.75 -32.19 -2.47
C PRO A 216 3.18 -32.18 -3.91
N GLU A 217 2.20 -31.33 -4.17
CA GLU A 217 1.59 -31.10 -5.50
C GLU A 217 2.39 -30.13 -6.38
N THR A 218 3.42 -29.47 -5.83
CA THR A 218 4.21 -28.50 -6.57
C THR A 218 5.27 -29.18 -7.42
N ASP A 219 5.28 -28.89 -8.72
CA ASP A 219 6.35 -29.32 -9.62
C ASP A 219 7.63 -28.52 -9.36
N LEU A 220 8.53 -29.10 -8.58
CA LEU A 220 9.81 -28.48 -8.24
C LEU A 220 10.72 -28.29 -9.47
N LEU A 221 10.65 -29.18 -10.46
CA LEU A 221 11.44 -29.04 -11.70
C LEU A 221 10.90 -27.85 -12.50
N GLY A 222 9.59 -27.73 -12.65
CA GLY A 222 8.97 -26.57 -13.30
C GLY A 222 9.28 -25.26 -12.57
N LEU A 223 9.38 -25.25 -11.24
CA LEU A 223 9.78 -24.08 -10.46
C LEU A 223 11.27 -23.72 -10.70
N GLN A 224 12.15 -24.71 -10.82
CA GLN A 224 13.56 -24.52 -11.15
C GLN A 224 13.73 -23.97 -12.57
N ASP A 225 13.03 -24.54 -13.54
CA ASP A 225 13.04 -24.09 -14.94
C ASP A 225 12.55 -22.62 -15.05
N LEU A 226 11.47 -22.27 -14.32
CA LEU A 226 10.98 -20.91 -14.23
C LEU A 226 12.05 -19.97 -13.64
N ALA A 227 12.66 -20.34 -12.52
CA ALA A 227 13.69 -19.55 -11.88
C ALA A 227 14.90 -19.34 -12.81
N GLN A 228 15.30 -20.38 -13.55
CA GLN A 228 16.39 -20.30 -14.51
C GLN A 228 16.04 -19.42 -15.73
N ALA A 229 14.84 -19.55 -16.26
CA ALA A 229 14.35 -18.71 -17.36
C ALA A 229 14.28 -17.22 -16.94
N MET A 230 13.91 -16.94 -15.69
CA MET A 230 13.82 -15.57 -15.16
C MET A 230 15.17 -15.00 -14.67
N ALA A 231 16.23 -15.83 -14.55
CA ALA A 231 17.51 -15.41 -13.96
C ALA A 231 18.17 -14.22 -14.69
N GLN A 232 17.92 -14.09 -15.99
CA GLN A 232 18.40 -12.98 -16.84
C GLN A 232 17.37 -11.86 -17.01
N SER A 233 16.23 -11.96 -16.32
CA SER A 233 15.13 -10.99 -16.44
C SER A 233 15.12 -10.03 -15.25
N ALA A 234 14.54 -8.84 -15.47
CA ALA A 234 14.26 -7.89 -14.41
C ALA A 234 12.73 -7.80 -14.18
N ARG A 235 12.33 -7.68 -12.94
CA ARG A 235 10.95 -7.39 -12.58
C ARG A 235 10.69 -5.89 -12.71
N LEU A 236 9.70 -5.52 -13.49
CA LEU A 236 9.22 -4.16 -13.54
C LEU A 236 8.27 -3.88 -12.36
N SER A 237 8.40 -2.69 -11.78
CA SER A 237 7.55 -2.24 -10.66
C SER A 237 6.16 -1.80 -11.16
N SER A 238 5.48 -2.68 -11.88
CA SER A 238 4.15 -2.43 -12.44
C SER A 238 3.33 -3.70 -12.38
N THR A 239 2.08 -3.57 -11.93
CA THR A 239 1.11 -4.67 -11.91
C THR A 239 -0.02 -4.35 -12.89
N ILE A 240 -0.44 -5.36 -13.63
CA ILE A 240 -1.56 -5.29 -14.58
C ILE A 240 -2.64 -6.23 -14.09
N ARG A 241 -3.81 -5.70 -13.79
CA ARG A 241 -4.97 -6.44 -13.30
C ARG A 241 -6.16 -6.24 -14.20
N PHE A 242 -7.03 -7.22 -14.20
CA PHE A 242 -8.32 -7.13 -14.85
C PHE A 242 -9.41 -6.80 -13.83
N ALA A 243 -10.47 -6.16 -14.26
CA ALA A 243 -11.64 -5.96 -13.43
C ALA A 243 -12.28 -7.33 -13.12
N ASP A 244 -12.88 -7.46 -11.93
CA ASP A 244 -13.46 -8.72 -11.46
C ASP A 244 -14.46 -9.29 -12.49
N GLY A 245 -14.24 -10.55 -12.88
CA GLY A 245 -15.08 -11.25 -13.86
C GLY A 245 -15.03 -10.70 -15.28
N SER A 246 -14.01 -9.90 -15.62
CA SER A 246 -13.88 -9.22 -16.91
C SER A 246 -12.50 -9.43 -17.53
N SER A 247 -12.39 -9.27 -18.84
CA SER A 247 -11.12 -9.14 -19.57
C SER A 247 -10.67 -7.69 -19.73
N GLU A 248 -11.41 -6.72 -19.17
CA GLU A 248 -11.05 -5.32 -19.20
C GLU A 248 -10.07 -4.97 -18.08
N PHE A 249 -9.07 -4.14 -18.41
CA PHE A 249 -8.14 -3.60 -17.41
C PHE A 249 -8.86 -2.67 -16.43
N ASP A 250 -8.52 -2.76 -15.16
CA ASP A 250 -8.94 -1.78 -14.18
C ASP A 250 -8.33 -0.38 -14.47
N THR A 251 -8.79 0.65 -13.76
CA THR A 251 -8.36 2.04 -14.00
C THR A 251 -6.87 2.24 -13.74
N GLN A 252 -6.33 1.59 -12.72
CA GLN A 252 -4.91 1.69 -12.36
C GLN A 252 -4.04 1.00 -13.40
N SER A 253 -4.42 -0.18 -13.87
CA SER A 253 -3.69 -0.93 -14.88
C SER A 253 -3.63 -0.21 -16.22
N ARG A 254 -4.71 0.46 -16.64
CA ARG A 254 -4.69 1.32 -17.85
C ARG A 254 -3.65 2.43 -17.75
N ALA A 255 -3.54 3.07 -16.58
CA ALA A 255 -2.51 4.08 -16.33
C ALA A 255 -1.10 3.47 -16.30
N SER A 256 -0.94 2.28 -15.71
CA SER A 256 0.33 1.54 -15.64
C SER A 256 0.81 1.12 -17.03
N ILE A 257 -0.06 0.57 -17.87
CA ILE A 257 0.23 0.23 -19.27
C ILE A 257 0.68 1.47 -20.06
N SER A 258 -0.02 2.60 -19.90
CA SER A 258 0.36 3.84 -20.58
C SER A 258 1.72 4.39 -20.13
N ARG A 259 2.08 4.19 -18.85
CA ARG A 259 3.42 4.54 -18.33
C ARG A 259 4.49 3.61 -18.87
N LEU A 260 4.21 2.30 -18.87
CA LEU A 260 5.12 1.30 -19.40
C LEU A 260 5.41 1.52 -20.88
N ALA A 261 4.39 1.75 -21.70
CA ALA A 261 4.58 2.04 -23.12
C ALA A 261 5.50 3.25 -23.33
N ARG A 262 5.27 4.35 -22.60
CA ARG A 262 6.13 5.53 -22.69
C ARG A 262 7.56 5.30 -22.20
N ALA A 263 7.78 4.46 -21.19
CA ALA A 263 9.10 4.11 -20.69
C ALA A 263 9.87 3.27 -21.74
N LEU A 264 9.18 2.31 -22.38
CA LEU A 264 9.74 1.52 -23.47
C LEU A 264 10.08 2.39 -24.71
N GLU A 265 9.17 3.30 -25.09
CA GLU A 265 9.41 4.24 -26.20
C GLU A 265 10.64 5.14 -25.96
N ARG A 266 10.98 5.42 -24.70
CA ARG A 266 12.17 6.21 -24.31
C ARG A 266 13.43 5.37 -24.14
N GLY A 267 13.35 4.05 -24.31
CA GLY A 267 14.48 3.15 -24.13
C GLY A 267 14.95 3.03 -22.67
N GLU A 268 14.06 3.25 -21.68
CA GLU A 268 14.45 3.24 -20.25
C GLU A 268 14.90 1.86 -19.76
N PHE A 269 14.61 0.80 -20.52
CA PHE A 269 14.94 -0.59 -20.18
C PHE A 269 15.81 -1.27 -21.26
N ASP A 270 16.33 -0.51 -22.22
CA ASP A 270 17.25 -1.00 -23.26
C ASP A 270 18.66 -1.05 -22.65
N GLY A 271 19.01 -2.18 -22.01
CA GLY A 271 20.31 -2.40 -21.36
C GLY A 271 20.93 -3.73 -21.69
#